data_cf0b651bfa2e3b21597ed81d0d4957f0
#
_entry.id   cf0b651bfa2e3b21597ed81d0d4957f0
#
_cell.length_a   1.000
_cell.length_b   1.000
_cell.length_c   1.000
_cell.angle_alpha   90.00
_cell.angle_beta   90.00
_cell.angle_gamma   90.00
#
_symmetry.space_group_name_H-M   'P 1'
#
loop_
_entity.id
_entity.type
_entity.pdbx_description
1 polymer ?
#
loop_
_entity_poly.entity_id
_entity_poly.type
_entity_poly.pdbx_seq_one_letter_code
_entity_poly.pdbx_strand_id
1 'polypeptide(L)'
;MGKRNFLIAILIGIVIIFGVVVWAFLRPALQASAENSRLNNDAWKLERVAGTWASEDEKTIIDIDGYDFTLKLDGVYALIATFSFDAATQSQDFDARFDMQIDPDSCIYPDANGASSCKLDEMWYENGTIYVILTSLDGGTQSEPIRLLWRESFRPGWA
;
A
#
# COMPACT_ATOMS: atom_id res chain seq x y z
N MET A 1 -15.09 0.68 57.49
CA MET A 1 -15.17 1.38 56.18
C MET A 1 -16.49 2.16 56.15
N GLY A 2 -16.46 3.49 56.11
CA GLY A 2 -17.69 4.30 56.20
C GLY A 2 -18.52 4.18 54.91
N LYS A 3 -19.85 4.21 55.05
CA LYS A 3 -20.82 4.14 53.91
C LYS A 3 -20.45 5.10 52.75
N ARG A 4 -19.82 6.24 53.04
CA ARG A 4 -19.38 7.22 52.06
C ARG A 4 -18.27 6.70 51.18
N ASN A 5 -17.28 5.97 51.70
CA ASN A 5 -16.17 5.42 50.93
C ASN A 5 -16.63 4.27 50.02
N PHE A 6 -17.64 3.51 50.45
CA PHE A 6 -18.25 2.45 49.66
C PHE A 6 -19.02 3.00 48.46
N LEU A 7 -19.77 4.09 48.61
CA LEU A 7 -20.48 4.75 47.53
C LEU A 7 -19.53 5.35 46.50
N ILE A 8 -18.42 5.96 46.96
CA ILE A 8 -17.39 6.52 46.06
C ILE A 8 -16.75 5.39 45.21
N ALA A 9 -16.44 4.24 45.84
CA ALA A 9 -15.85 3.11 45.12
C ALA A 9 -16.79 2.55 44.03
N ILE A 10 -18.10 2.46 44.31
CA ILE A 10 -19.11 2.04 43.33
C ILE A 10 -19.19 3.05 42.18
N LEU A 11 -19.19 4.34 42.45
CA LEU A 11 -19.29 5.39 41.45
C LEU A 11 -18.08 5.38 40.50
N ILE A 12 -16.87 5.21 41.06
CA ILE A 12 -15.64 5.05 40.25
C ILE A 12 -15.72 3.80 39.39
N GLY A 13 -16.19 2.67 39.94
CA GLY A 13 -16.34 1.44 39.15
C GLY A 13 -17.30 1.59 37.96
N ILE A 14 -18.43 2.27 38.17
CA ILE A 14 -19.42 2.56 37.13
C ILE A 14 -18.78 3.44 36.01
N VAL A 15 -18.05 4.48 36.39
CA VAL A 15 -17.38 5.38 35.42
C VAL A 15 -16.35 4.62 34.60
N ILE A 16 -15.56 3.75 35.21
CA ILE A 16 -14.57 2.92 34.50
C ILE A 16 -15.25 1.97 33.52
N ILE A 17 -16.29 1.25 33.96
CA ILE A 17 -17.04 0.31 33.12
C ILE A 17 -17.67 1.06 31.94
N PHE A 18 -18.31 2.19 32.20
CA PHE A 18 -18.90 3.01 31.15
C PHE A 18 -17.86 3.51 30.17
N GLY A 19 -16.69 3.97 30.62
CA GLY A 19 -15.57 4.39 29.79
C GLY A 19 -15.05 3.26 28.88
N VAL A 20 -14.89 2.06 29.41
CA VAL A 20 -14.46 0.88 28.64
C VAL A 20 -15.48 0.50 27.58
N VAL A 21 -16.78 0.49 27.94
CA VAL A 21 -17.87 0.16 27.02
C VAL A 21 -17.94 1.19 25.89
N VAL A 22 -17.95 2.48 26.20
CA VAL A 22 -17.96 3.55 25.21
C VAL A 22 -16.75 3.45 24.28
N TRP A 23 -15.55 3.20 24.82
CA TRP A 23 -14.33 3.05 24.04
C TRP A 23 -14.38 1.84 23.11
N ALA A 24 -14.92 0.69 23.58
CA ALA A 24 -15.08 -0.52 22.77
C ALA A 24 -16.05 -0.33 21.58
N PHE A 25 -17.09 0.50 21.75
CA PHE A 25 -18.04 0.81 20.68
C PHE A 25 -17.54 1.91 19.72
N LEU A 26 -16.81 2.90 20.22
CA LEU A 26 -16.30 4.00 19.38
C LEU A 26 -15.11 3.58 18.53
N ARG A 27 -14.27 2.68 19.02
CA ARG A 27 -13.05 2.25 18.32
C ARG A 27 -13.30 1.72 16.90
N PRO A 28 -14.24 0.77 16.67
CA PRO A 28 -14.49 0.28 15.31
C PRO A 28 -15.08 1.37 14.39
N ALA A 29 -15.90 2.27 14.92
CA ALA A 29 -16.46 3.38 14.13
C ALA A 29 -15.37 4.39 13.72
N LEU A 30 -14.43 4.69 14.60
CA LEU A 30 -13.28 5.56 14.29
C LEU A 30 -12.34 4.90 13.28
N GLN A 31 -12.09 3.59 13.38
CA GLN A 31 -11.28 2.85 12.42
C GLN A 31 -11.94 2.82 11.04
N ALA A 32 -13.24 2.54 10.96
CA ALA A 32 -13.98 2.55 9.70
C ALA A 32 -14.01 3.95 9.06
N SER A 33 -14.10 5.01 9.87
CA SER A 33 -14.06 6.39 9.36
C SER A 33 -12.67 6.76 8.84
N ALA A 34 -11.60 6.32 9.50
CA ALA A 34 -10.24 6.55 9.06
C ALA A 34 -9.94 5.82 7.75
N GLU A 35 -10.38 4.56 7.62
CA GLU A 35 -10.25 3.74 6.42
C GLU A 35 -10.99 4.37 5.23
N ASN A 36 -12.25 4.78 5.42
CA ASN A 36 -13.02 5.47 4.38
C ASN A 36 -12.37 6.80 3.96
N SER A 37 -11.81 7.54 4.91
CA SER A 37 -11.10 8.79 4.60
C SER A 37 -9.83 8.53 3.78
N ARG A 38 -9.09 7.47 4.11
CA ARG A 38 -7.92 7.05 3.36
C ARG A 38 -8.28 6.64 1.93
N LEU A 39 -9.27 5.77 1.76
CA LEU A 39 -9.74 5.33 0.45
C LEU A 39 -10.18 6.51 -0.42
N ASN A 40 -10.92 7.46 0.13
CA ASN A 40 -11.34 8.65 -0.60
C ASN A 40 -10.14 9.56 -0.97
N ASN A 41 -9.14 9.68 -0.10
CA ASN A 41 -7.96 10.49 -0.36
C ASN A 41 -7.04 9.86 -1.41
N ASP A 42 -6.99 8.53 -1.46
CA ASP A 42 -6.12 7.80 -2.36
C ASP A 42 -6.77 7.46 -3.72
N ALA A 43 -8.09 7.61 -3.86
CA ALA A 43 -8.84 7.22 -5.05
C ALA A 43 -8.23 7.79 -6.34
N TRP A 44 -7.87 9.08 -6.35
CA TRP A 44 -7.27 9.72 -7.51
C TRP A 44 -5.85 9.20 -7.83
N LYS A 45 -5.09 8.77 -6.82
CA LYS A 45 -3.77 8.15 -7.00
C LYS A 45 -3.92 6.76 -7.60
N LEU A 46 -4.87 5.97 -7.07
CA LEU A 46 -5.20 4.64 -7.59
C LEU A 46 -5.63 4.70 -9.05
N GLU A 47 -6.48 5.64 -9.44
CA GLU A 47 -6.88 5.83 -10.84
C GLU A 47 -5.69 6.10 -11.77
N ARG A 48 -4.65 6.76 -11.27
CA ARG A 48 -3.46 7.09 -12.07
C ARG A 48 -2.48 5.94 -12.24
N VAL A 49 -2.40 5.05 -11.25
CA VAL A 49 -1.43 3.95 -11.28
C VAL A 49 -2.04 2.63 -11.74
N ALA A 50 -3.37 2.50 -11.72
CA ALA A 50 -4.05 1.26 -12.11
C ALA A 50 -3.74 0.87 -13.56
N GLY A 51 -3.42 -0.41 -13.78
CA GLY A 51 -3.15 -0.97 -15.10
C GLY A 51 -1.77 -1.57 -15.25
N THR A 52 -1.38 -1.82 -16.50
CA THR A 52 -0.13 -2.44 -16.87
C THR A 52 0.90 -1.39 -17.29
N TRP A 53 2.06 -1.44 -16.66
CA TRP A 53 3.19 -0.56 -16.87
C TRP A 53 4.41 -1.39 -17.28
N ALA A 54 5.12 -0.99 -18.34
CA ALA A 54 6.25 -1.74 -18.84
C ALA A 54 7.43 -0.81 -19.16
N SER A 55 8.65 -1.32 -18.95
CA SER A 55 9.87 -0.70 -19.46
C SER A 55 9.86 -0.67 -20.99
N GLU A 56 10.69 0.16 -21.58
CA GLU A 56 10.78 0.31 -23.05
C GLU A 56 11.12 -1.01 -23.73
N ASP A 57 11.99 -1.82 -23.12
CA ASP A 57 12.41 -3.14 -23.58
C ASP A 57 11.47 -4.28 -23.15
N GLU A 58 10.37 -3.95 -22.44
CA GLU A 58 9.37 -4.90 -21.92
C GLU A 58 9.90 -5.99 -20.96
N LYS A 59 11.12 -5.82 -20.44
CA LYS A 59 11.70 -6.76 -19.50
C LYS A 59 11.17 -6.60 -18.08
N THR A 60 10.80 -5.37 -17.72
CA THR A 60 10.18 -5.06 -16.43
C THR A 60 8.74 -4.67 -16.64
N ILE A 61 7.82 -5.43 -16.10
CA ILE A 61 6.37 -5.17 -16.20
C ILE A 61 5.77 -5.18 -14.81
N ILE A 62 4.93 -4.18 -14.52
CA ILE A 62 4.12 -4.11 -13.30
C ILE A 62 2.66 -4.04 -13.69
N ASP A 63 1.84 -4.94 -13.13
CA ASP A 63 0.39 -4.90 -13.19
C ASP A 63 -0.14 -4.44 -11.84
N ILE A 64 -0.92 -3.35 -11.81
CA ILE A 64 -1.49 -2.75 -10.58
C ILE A 64 -3.00 -2.84 -10.63
N ASP A 65 -3.60 -3.46 -9.59
CA ASP A 65 -5.04 -3.54 -9.37
C ASP A 65 -5.37 -3.14 -7.92
N GLY A 66 -5.93 -1.96 -7.74
CA GLY A 66 -6.12 -1.38 -6.42
C GLY A 66 -4.79 -1.14 -5.71
N TYR A 67 -4.63 -1.70 -4.52
CA TYR A 67 -3.37 -1.67 -3.76
C TYR A 67 -2.47 -2.87 -4.00
N ASP A 68 -2.92 -3.85 -4.80
CA ASP A 68 -2.15 -5.02 -5.15
C ASP A 68 -1.34 -4.76 -6.41
N PHE A 69 -0.14 -5.32 -6.48
CA PHE A 69 0.64 -5.31 -7.71
C PHE A 69 1.40 -6.61 -7.93
N THR A 70 1.69 -6.87 -9.19
CA THR A 70 2.57 -7.95 -9.61
C THR A 70 3.72 -7.39 -10.42
N LEU A 71 4.95 -7.81 -10.10
CA LEU A 71 6.16 -7.50 -10.85
C LEU A 71 6.58 -8.73 -11.66
N LYS A 72 6.80 -8.53 -12.95
CA LYS A 72 7.41 -9.52 -13.85
C LYS A 72 8.76 -9.00 -14.33
N LEU A 73 9.75 -9.87 -14.33
CA LEU A 73 11.07 -9.63 -14.90
C LEU A 73 11.35 -10.67 -15.97
N ASP A 74 11.69 -10.22 -17.19
CA ASP A 74 11.91 -11.08 -18.36
C ASP A 74 10.74 -12.08 -18.60
N GLY A 75 9.49 -11.63 -18.33
CA GLY A 75 8.28 -12.42 -18.50
C GLY A 75 7.96 -13.39 -17.36
N VAL A 76 8.78 -13.46 -16.31
CA VAL A 76 8.57 -14.32 -15.14
C VAL A 76 8.05 -13.51 -13.96
N TYR A 77 7.08 -14.06 -13.21
CA TYR A 77 6.59 -13.43 -11.99
C TYR A 77 7.70 -13.38 -10.93
N ALA A 78 8.13 -12.19 -10.59
CA ALA A 78 9.20 -11.94 -9.63
C ALA A 78 8.69 -11.63 -8.23
N LEU A 79 7.59 -10.85 -8.14
CA LEU A 79 7.03 -10.38 -6.87
C LEU A 79 5.53 -10.17 -7.01
N ILE A 80 4.79 -10.55 -5.98
CA ILE A 80 3.40 -10.16 -5.75
C ILE A 80 3.37 -9.51 -4.36
N ALA A 81 2.86 -8.30 -4.27
CA ALA A 81 2.80 -7.58 -3.01
C ALA A 81 1.71 -6.51 -3.01
N THR A 82 1.47 -5.93 -1.85
CA THR A 82 0.64 -4.74 -1.69
C THR A 82 1.49 -3.51 -1.43
N PHE A 83 0.93 -2.35 -1.70
CA PHE A 83 1.56 -1.06 -1.40
C PHE A 83 0.57 -0.10 -0.75
N SER A 84 1.10 0.98 -0.19
CA SER A 84 0.33 2.12 0.28
C SER A 84 0.95 3.41 -0.25
N PHE A 85 0.16 4.47 -0.35
CA PHE A 85 0.68 5.78 -0.72
C PHE A 85 1.23 6.53 0.49
N ASP A 86 2.29 7.30 0.27
CA ASP A 86 2.73 8.26 1.27
C ASP A 86 1.64 9.32 1.51
N ALA A 87 1.35 9.55 2.80
CA ALA A 87 0.35 10.53 3.23
C ALA A 87 0.76 11.99 2.95
N ALA A 88 2.03 12.25 2.67
CA ALA A 88 2.56 13.60 2.49
C ALA A 88 2.08 14.29 1.22
N THR A 89 1.74 13.53 0.17
CA THR A 89 1.34 14.10 -1.12
C THR A 89 -0.16 14.36 -1.17
N GLN A 90 -0.54 15.62 -1.07
CA GLN A 90 -1.94 16.10 -1.17
C GLN A 90 -2.27 16.76 -2.51
N SER A 91 -1.28 17.01 -3.37
CA SER A 91 -1.51 17.62 -4.67
C SER A 91 -2.18 16.66 -5.62
N GLN A 92 -3.27 17.11 -6.28
CA GLN A 92 -3.96 16.35 -7.32
C GLN A 92 -3.44 16.69 -8.73
N ASP A 93 -2.36 17.46 -8.83
CA ASP A 93 -1.77 17.81 -10.11
C ASP A 93 -1.29 16.57 -10.86
N PHE A 94 -1.42 16.59 -12.18
CA PHE A 94 -1.01 15.47 -13.03
C PHE A 94 0.48 15.15 -12.89
N ASP A 95 1.28 16.19 -12.65
CA ASP A 95 2.74 16.10 -12.52
C ASP A 95 3.19 15.78 -11.08
N ALA A 96 2.24 15.58 -10.15
CA ALA A 96 2.57 15.30 -8.76
C ALA A 96 3.37 13.98 -8.63
N ARG A 97 4.47 14.06 -7.91
CA ARG A 97 5.18 12.86 -7.45
C ARG A 97 4.52 12.33 -6.19
N PHE A 98 4.33 11.02 -6.14
CA PHE A 98 3.97 10.32 -4.92
C PHE A 98 4.64 8.95 -4.86
N ASP A 99 5.11 8.61 -3.68
CA ASP A 99 5.79 7.35 -3.42
C ASP A 99 4.77 6.25 -3.07
N MET A 100 5.04 5.04 -3.56
CA MET A 100 4.27 3.83 -3.28
C MET A 100 5.11 2.95 -2.35
N GLN A 101 4.74 2.92 -1.08
CA GLN A 101 5.45 2.18 -0.03
C GLN A 101 5.01 0.73 -0.07
N ILE A 102 5.92 -0.17 -0.37
CA ILE A 102 5.66 -1.60 -0.45
C ILE A 102 5.51 -2.15 0.97
N ASP A 103 4.47 -2.94 1.19
CA ASP A 103 4.28 -3.66 2.44
C ASP A 103 5.17 -4.93 2.45
N PRO A 104 6.23 -4.96 3.25
CA PRO A 104 7.16 -6.09 3.25
C PRO A 104 6.52 -7.40 3.73
N ASP A 105 5.47 -7.31 4.56
CA ASP A 105 4.76 -8.47 5.10
C ASP A 105 3.82 -9.11 4.06
N SER A 106 3.48 -8.37 3.00
CA SER A 106 2.65 -8.86 1.89
C SER A 106 3.45 -9.51 0.75
N CYS A 107 4.79 -9.40 0.78
CA CYS A 107 5.64 -9.84 -0.33
C CYS A 107 5.62 -11.36 -0.52
N ILE A 108 5.17 -11.80 -1.69
CA ILE A 108 5.22 -13.19 -2.14
C ILE A 108 6.14 -13.27 -3.35
N TYR A 109 7.13 -14.16 -3.29
CA TYR A 109 8.06 -14.44 -4.38
C TYR A 109 7.68 -15.79 -5.01
N PRO A 110 6.97 -15.81 -6.17
CA PRO A 110 6.38 -17.04 -6.73
C PRO A 110 7.39 -18.07 -7.17
N ASP A 111 8.60 -17.63 -7.51
CA ASP A 111 9.65 -18.54 -7.98
C ASP A 111 10.84 -18.56 -7.01
N ALA A 112 10.71 -19.36 -5.95
CA ALA A 112 11.80 -19.59 -5.00
C ALA A 112 12.99 -20.37 -5.60
N ASN A 113 12.87 -20.87 -6.85
CA ASN A 113 13.88 -21.73 -7.48
C ASN A 113 14.75 -21.02 -8.53
N GLY A 114 14.72 -19.69 -8.59
CA GLY A 114 15.88 -19.09 -9.20
C GLY A 114 15.71 -18.08 -10.32
N ALA A 115 14.53 -17.51 -10.59
CA ALA A 115 14.45 -16.49 -11.64
C ALA A 115 14.48 -15.05 -11.13
N SER A 116 14.09 -14.76 -9.89
CA SER A 116 14.16 -13.39 -9.39
C SER A 116 15.10 -13.22 -8.23
N SER A 117 16.33 -13.03 -8.59
CA SER A 117 17.37 -12.56 -7.67
C SER A 117 17.30 -11.05 -7.39
N CYS A 118 16.14 -10.44 -7.53
CA CYS A 118 15.96 -9.00 -7.33
C CYS A 118 14.89 -8.69 -6.29
N LYS A 119 15.15 -7.68 -5.48
CA LYS A 119 14.22 -7.05 -4.55
C LYS A 119 13.78 -5.71 -5.14
N LEU A 120 12.50 -5.39 -5.05
CA LEU A 120 11.98 -4.06 -5.34
C LEU A 120 12.20 -3.16 -4.11
N ASP A 121 13.05 -2.15 -4.22
CA ASP A 121 13.39 -1.25 -3.13
C ASP A 121 12.49 -0.02 -3.09
N GLU A 122 12.29 0.60 -4.24
CA GLU A 122 11.53 1.84 -4.36
C GLU A 122 10.59 1.78 -5.57
N MET A 123 9.43 2.38 -5.40
CA MET A 123 8.44 2.57 -6.47
C MET A 123 7.75 3.92 -6.27
N TRP A 124 7.70 4.73 -7.32
CA TRP A 124 6.99 6.01 -7.29
C TRP A 124 6.37 6.36 -8.64
N TYR A 125 5.33 7.18 -8.58
CA TYR A 125 4.72 7.79 -9.76
C TYR A 125 5.17 9.25 -9.86
N GLU A 126 5.47 9.70 -11.08
CA GLU A 126 5.83 11.08 -11.37
C GLU A 126 5.58 11.38 -12.86
N ASN A 127 4.92 12.50 -13.18
CA ASN A 127 4.71 12.97 -14.55
C ASN A 127 4.11 11.90 -15.50
N GLY A 128 3.10 11.17 -15.07
CA GLY A 128 2.48 10.14 -15.92
C GLY A 128 3.31 8.88 -16.13
N THR A 129 4.29 8.64 -15.27
CA THR A 129 5.26 7.54 -15.38
C THR A 129 5.46 6.89 -14.04
N ILE A 130 5.59 5.56 -13.99
CA ILE A 130 6.04 4.85 -12.81
C ILE A 130 7.54 4.58 -12.92
N TYR A 131 8.25 4.77 -11.83
CA TYR A 131 9.66 4.45 -11.68
C TYR A 131 9.85 3.39 -10.62
N VAL A 132 10.79 2.49 -10.85
CA VAL A 132 11.16 1.44 -9.89
C VAL A 132 12.66 1.33 -9.76
N ILE A 133 13.12 0.96 -8.57
CA ILE A 133 14.51 0.61 -8.30
C ILE A 133 14.56 -0.82 -7.79
N LEU A 134 15.38 -1.63 -8.44
CA LEU A 134 15.58 -3.04 -8.12
C LEU A 134 16.98 -3.24 -7.56
N THR A 135 17.11 -4.08 -6.52
CA THR A 135 18.40 -4.52 -6.02
C THR A 135 18.59 -6.00 -6.28
N SER A 136 19.71 -6.36 -6.89
CA SER A 136 20.10 -7.76 -7.08
C SER A 136 20.42 -8.41 -5.73
N LEU A 137 19.82 -9.56 -5.46
CA LEU A 137 20.08 -10.34 -4.25
C LEU A 137 21.47 -11.01 -4.27
N ASP A 138 22.03 -11.25 -5.46
CA ASP A 138 23.32 -11.94 -5.62
C ASP A 138 24.54 -11.06 -5.36
N GLY A 139 24.40 -9.74 -5.44
CA GLY A 139 25.54 -8.82 -5.29
C GLY A 139 25.20 -7.49 -4.61
N GLY A 140 23.96 -7.30 -4.17
CA GLY A 140 23.54 -6.05 -3.53
C GLY A 140 23.63 -4.82 -4.44
N THR A 141 23.75 -5.01 -5.77
CA THR A 141 23.83 -3.91 -6.72
C THR A 141 22.43 -3.38 -7.00
N GLN A 142 22.25 -2.09 -6.72
CA GLN A 142 21.02 -1.38 -7.00
C GLN A 142 21.01 -0.91 -8.47
N SER A 143 19.87 -1.04 -9.14
CA SER A 143 19.69 -0.53 -10.48
C SER A 143 19.58 1.00 -10.49
N GLU A 144 19.83 1.61 -11.62
CA GLU A 144 19.30 2.94 -11.93
C GLU A 144 17.77 2.89 -11.93
N PRO A 145 17.07 4.03 -11.73
CA PRO A 145 15.63 4.08 -11.84
C PRO A 145 15.14 3.58 -13.21
N ILE A 146 14.36 2.50 -13.20
CA ILE A 146 13.75 1.94 -14.41
C ILE A 146 12.45 2.68 -14.65
N ARG A 147 12.33 3.29 -15.80
CA ARG A 147 11.13 4.01 -16.22
C ARG A 147 10.12 3.05 -16.82
N LEU A 148 8.90 3.05 -16.30
CA LEU A 148 7.79 2.24 -16.79
C LEU A 148 6.74 3.14 -17.43
N LEU A 149 6.38 2.83 -18.67
CA LEU A 149 5.35 3.52 -19.43
C LEU A 149 4.04 2.75 -19.36
N TRP A 150 2.96 3.48 -19.24
CA TRP A 150 1.62 2.89 -19.24
C TRP A 150 1.33 2.18 -20.57
N ARG A 151 0.78 0.97 -20.52
CA ARG A 151 0.43 0.15 -21.68
C ARG A 151 -1.06 -0.04 -21.83
N GLU A 152 -1.71 -0.54 -20.78
CA GLU A 152 -3.13 -0.84 -20.79
C GLU A 152 -3.77 -0.58 -19.43
N SER A 153 -5.05 -0.14 -19.44
CA SER A 153 -5.86 -0.20 -18.24
C SER A 153 -6.28 -1.65 -17.98
N PHE A 154 -6.10 -2.13 -16.76
CA PHE A 154 -6.66 -3.40 -16.35
C PHE A 154 -8.19 -3.31 -16.47
N ARG A 155 -8.77 -3.96 -17.49
CA ARG A 155 -10.19 -4.20 -17.55
C ARG A 155 -10.43 -5.56 -16.90
N PRO A 156 -11.01 -5.64 -15.69
CA PRO A 156 -11.45 -6.92 -15.19
C PRO A 156 -12.40 -7.51 -16.21
N GLY A 157 -12.12 -8.73 -16.63
CA GLY A 157 -12.81 -9.42 -17.72
C GLY A 157 -14.20 -9.89 -17.36
N TRP A 158 -15.07 -8.94 -16.99
CA TRP A 158 -16.49 -9.18 -16.83
C TRP A 158 -17.29 -8.01 -17.43
N ALA A 159 -17.44 -8.19 -18.70
CA ALA A 159 -18.51 -7.57 -19.48
C ALA A 159 -19.40 -8.68 -20.00
#